data_f3dbeaa03fc9e77b5b1f3a56d329aedc
#
_entry.id   f3dbeaa03fc9e77b5b1f3a56d329aedc
#
_cell.length_a   1.000
_cell.length_b   1.000
_cell.length_c   1.000
_cell.angle_alpha   90.00
_cell.angle_beta   90.00
_cell.angle_gamma   90.00
#
_symmetry.space_group_name_H-M   'P 1'
#
loop_
_entity.id
_entity.type
_entity.pdbx_description
1 polymer ?
#
loop_
_entity_poly.entity_id
_entity_poly.type
_entity_poly.pdbx_seq_one_letter_code
_entity_poly.pdbx_strand_id
1 'polypeptide(L)'
;GPQGVTGPQGIQGVTGPIGIQGPKGCPGDDGPTGPTGATGPTGADGATGATGPTGATGPTGPTGPTGADGPTGPTGVAGTGAIIPFASGLPVSLTTIAGGLAGLPAFVGFGSSAQGLTLLGTTIDITNASGTLSNFAFQVPRAGIITSFSAFFSTTVALSLVGSTVTIRAQIYQSVTPNNVFSPIAGTLINLTPSLSGVISIGTLLNGSLTGLNIPVTAQTRLMLVFSATASGLSLLNTVVGYASAGLSIN
;
A
#
# COMPACT_ATOMS: atom_id res chain seq x y z
N GLY A 1 -18.31 -32.39 77.33
CA GLY A 1 -17.01 -32.61 76.68
C GLY A 1 -16.52 -31.29 76.13
N PRO A 2 -15.21 -31.14 75.77
CA PRO A 2 -14.69 -29.96 75.15
C PRO A 2 -15.31 -29.77 73.78
N GLN A 3 -15.54 -28.51 73.36
CA GLN A 3 -16.02 -28.19 72.05
C GLN A 3 -14.99 -28.60 71.00
N GLY A 4 -15.41 -29.20 69.90
CA GLY A 4 -14.58 -29.53 68.79
C GLY A 4 -13.90 -28.27 68.21
N VAL A 5 -12.72 -28.42 67.60
CA VAL A 5 -12.03 -27.35 66.93
C VAL A 5 -12.78 -26.90 65.68
N THR A 6 -12.71 -25.60 65.39
CA THR A 6 -13.27 -25.07 64.13
C THR A 6 -12.57 -25.75 62.96
N GLY A 7 -13.32 -26.16 61.96
CA GLY A 7 -12.74 -26.70 60.74
C GLY A 7 -11.82 -25.69 60.04
N PRO A 8 -10.86 -26.17 59.21
CA PRO A 8 -9.99 -25.27 58.41
C PRO A 8 -10.84 -24.45 57.42
N GLN A 9 -10.31 -23.30 57.09
CA GLN A 9 -10.88 -22.47 56.01
C GLN A 9 -10.82 -23.22 54.68
N GLY A 10 -11.86 -23.10 53.89
CA GLY A 10 -11.86 -23.64 52.52
C GLY A 10 -10.73 -23.10 51.69
N ILE A 11 -10.30 -23.88 50.70
CA ILE A 11 -9.27 -23.48 49.76
C ILE A 11 -9.78 -22.32 48.87
N GLN A 12 -8.88 -21.45 48.47
CA GLN A 12 -9.19 -20.40 47.51
C GLN A 12 -9.62 -21.02 46.16
N GLY A 13 -10.60 -20.44 45.54
CA GLY A 13 -11.02 -20.83 44.20
C GLY A 13 -9.89 -20.64 43.18
N VAL A 14 -9.93 -21.40 42.10
CA VAL A 14 -8.97 -21.26 41.00
C VAL A 14 -9.23 -19.97 40.26
N THR A 15 -8.15 -19.40 39.74
CA THR A 15 -8.23 -18.24 38.84
C THR A 15 -9.00 -18.62 37.58
N GLY A 16 -9.89 -17.78 37.12
CA GLY A 16 -10.64 -18.02 35.90
C GLY A 16 -9.70 -18.11 34.67
N PRO A 17 -10.16 -18.75 33.61
CA PRO A 17 -9.37 -18.81 32.36
C PRO A 17 -9.19 -17.43 31.75
N ILE A 18 -8.09 -17.28 31.01
CA ILE A 18 -7.88 -16.09 30.19
C ILE A 18 -9.00 -15.99 29.17
N GLY A 19 -9.52 -14.80 28.96
CA GLY A 19 -10.56 -14.57 27.97
C GLY A 19 -10.09 -14.91 26.55
N ILE A 20 -11.05 -15.23 25.70
CA ILE A 20 -10.75 -15.47 24.29
C ILE A 20 -10.28 -14.18 23.61
N GLN A 21 -9.30 -14.33 22.75
CA GLN A 21 -8.86 -13.22 21.92
C GLN A 21 -10.00 -12.75 21.00
N GLY A 22 -10.18 -11.46 20.91
CA GLY A 22 -11.16 -10.90 20.00
C GLY A 22 -10.87 -11.23 18.52
N PRO A 23 -11.87 -11.10 17.66
CA PRO A 23 -11.70 -11.29 16.22
C PRO A 23 -10.67 -10.31 15.65
N LYS A 24 -10.04 -10.73 14.57
CA LYS A 24 -9.10 -9.87 13.83
C LYS A 24 -9.79 -8.57 13.42
N GLY A 25 -9.16 -7.45 13.73
CA GLY A 25 -9.66 -6.14 13.34
C GLY A 25 -9.67 -5.96 11.82
N CYS A 26 -10.37 -4.97 11.38
CA CYS A 26 -10.29 -4.47 10.00
C CYS A 26 -8.84 -4.08 9.66
N PRO A 27 -8.46 -4.05 8.37
CA PRO A 27 -7.11 -3.66 7.98
C PRO A 27 -6.68 -2.34 8.64
N GLY A 28 -5.55 -2.40 9.35
CA GLY A 28 -4.98 -1.25 10.04
C GLY A 28 -5.50 -0.96 11.46
N ASP A 29 -6.56 -1.63 11.90
CA ASP A 29 -7.10 -1.46 13.24
C ASP A 29 -6.60 -2.55 14.20
N ASP A 30 -6.51 -2.23 15.46
CA ASP A 30 -6.23 -3.22 16.49
C ASP A 30 -7.41 -4.21 16.61
N GLY A 31 -7.09 -5.47 16.81
CA GLY A 31 -8.10 -6.46 17.15
C GLY A 31 -8.74 -6.15 18.52
N PRO A 32 -9.96 -6.61 18.74
CA PRO A 32 -10.63 -6.42 20.01
C PRO A 32 -9.90 -7.14 21.14
N THR A 33 -10.00 -6.59 22.34
CA THR A 33 -9.56 -7.28 23.56
C THR A 33 -10.44 -8.52 23.79
N GLY A 34 -9.83 -9.62 24.16
CA GLY A 34 -10.53 -10.84 24.54
C GLY A 34 -11.42 -10.59 25.76
N PRO A 35 -12.43 -11.42 25.95
CA PRO A 35 -13.31 -11.32 27.12
C PRO A 35 -12.56 -11.61 28.41
N THR A 36 -13.03 -11.01 29.48
CA THR A 36 -12.53 -11.31 30.82
C THR A 36 -12.77 -12.79 31.17
N GLY A 37 -11.77 -13.40 31.77
CA GLY A 37 -11.89 -14.78 32.27
C GLY A 37 -13.00 -14.93 33.29
N ALA A 38 -13.49 -16.14 33.42
CA ALA A 38 -14.54 -16.44 34.40
C ALA A 38 -14.01 -16.27 35.83
N THR A 39 -14.92 -15.83 36.72
CA THR A 39 -14.62 -15.80 38.14
C THR A 39 -14.39 -17.21 38.64
N GLY A 40 -13.38 -17.42 39.47
CA GLY A 40 -13.13 -18.68 40.14
C GLY A 40 -14.28 -19.12 41.01
N PRO A 41 -14.42 -20.42 41.24
CA PRO A 41 -15.46 -20.94 42.12
C PRO A 41 -15.22 -20.49 43.55
N THR A 42 -16.31 -20.42 44.27
CA THR A 42 -16.24 -20.21 45.73
C THR A 42 -15.53 -21.40 46.38
N GLY A 43 -14.69 -21.14 47.33
CA GLY A 43 -14.04 -22.18 48.14
C GLY A 43 -15.08 -23.05 48.87
N ALA A 44 -14.71 -24.27 49.03
CA ALA A 44 -15.56 -25.22 49.78
C ALA A 44 -15.70 -24.84 51.26
N ASP A 45 -16.79 -25.21 51.82
CA ASP A 45 -16.98 -25.09 53.26
C ASP A 45 -15.86 -25.82 54.02
N GLY A 46 -15.45 -25.20 55.10
CA GLY A 46 -14.50 -25.84 56.01
C GLY A 46 -15.06 -27.12 56.64
N ALA A 47 -14.14 -27.99 57.01
CA ALA A 47 -14.54 -29.23 57.68
C ALA A 47 -15.24 -28.95 59.02
N THR A 48 -16.25 -29.73 59.31
CA THR A 48 -16.88 -29.77 60.65
C THR A 48 -15.85 -30.21 61.65
N GLY A 49 -15.76 -29.48 62.75
CA GLY A 49 -14.86 -29.85 63.84
C GLY A 49 -15.15 -31.27 64.39
N ALA A 50 -14.08 -31.89 64.82
CA ALA A 50 -14.19 -33.23 65.41
C ALA A 50 -15.10 -33.20 66.64
N THR A 51 -15.84 -34.22 66.79
CA THR A 51 -16.94 -34.46 67.65
C THR A 51 -16.64 -34.29 69.16
N GLY A 52 -17.00 -33.13 69.62
CA GLY A 52 -17.64 -33.12 70.92
C GLY A 52 -19.12 -33.35 70.67
N PRO A 53 -19.99 -33.32 71.64
CA PRO A 53 -21.47 -33.59 71.39
C PRO A 53 -22.05 -32.75 70.27
N THR A 54 -21.42 -31.81 69.72
CA THR A 54 -21.68 -31.17 68.38
C THR A 54 -20.59 -30.14 68.12
N GLY A 55 -19.64 -30.48 67.25
CA GLY A 55 -18.71 -29.47 66.71
C GLY A 55 -19.43 -28.54 65.73
N ALA A 56 -19.06 -27.28 65.76
CA ALA A 56 -19.58 -26.34 64.79
C ALA A 56 -19.03 -26.63 63.37
N THR A 57 -19.88 -26.45 62.36
CA THR A 57 -19.49 -26.51 60.96
C THR A 57 -18.44 -25.42 60.67
N GLY A 58 -17.41 -25.78 59.96
CA GLY A 58 -16.41 -24.80 59.52
C GLY A 58 -17.00 -23.70 58.65
N PRO A 59 -16.42 -22.52 58.66
CA PRO A 59 -16.86 -21.42 57.82
C PRO A 59 -16.70 -21.77 56.33
N THR A 60 -17.57 -21.24 55.54
CA THR A 60 -17.40 -21.29 54.07
C THR A 60 -16.10 -20.61 53.67
N GLY A 61 -15.33 -21.26 52.80
CA GLY A 61 -14.11 -20.66 52.27
C GLY A 61 -14.45 -19.39 51.47
N PRO A 62 -13.45 -18.53 51.31
CA PRO A 62 -13.61 -17.31 50.52
C PRO A 62 -13.87 -17.64 49.05
N THR A 63 -14.62 -16.79 48.40
CA THR A 63 -14.77 -16.81 46.95
C THR A 63 -13.39 -16.62 46.30
N GLY A 64 -13.09 -17.38 45.27
CA GLY A 64 -11.90 -17.23 44.48
C GLY A 64 -11.83 -15.84 43.81
N PRO A 65 -10.65 -15.39 43.49
CA PRO A 65 -10.50 -14.12 42.78
C PRO A 65 -11.12 -14.17 41.38
N THR A 66 -11.55 -13.04 40.90
CA THR A 66 -11.95 -12.89 39.49
C THR A 66 -10.74 -13.20 38.58
N GLY A 67 -10.99 -13.93 37.50
CA GLY A 67 -9.99 -14.19 36.50
C GLY A 67 -9.45 -12.86 35.92
N ALA A 68 -8.19 -12.88 35.49
CA ALA A 68 -7.59 -11.75 34.82
C ALA A 68 -8.26 -11.50 33.46
N ASP A 69 -8.28 -10.26 33.04
CA ASP A 69 -8.71 -9.92 31.69
C ASP A 69 -7.87 -10.65 30.65
N GLY A 70 -8.51 -11.06 29.57
CA GLY A 70 -7.81 -11.62 28.43
C GLY A 70 -6.83 -10.60 27.82
N PRO A 71 -5.77 -11.07 27.14
CA PRO A 71 -4.87 -10.17 26.46
C PRO A 71 -5.59 -9.40 25.36
N THR A 72 -5.15 -8.18 25.11
CA THR A 72 -5.61 -7.44 23.93
C THR A 72 -5.30 -8.25 22.67
N GLY A 73 -6.24 -8.31 21.75
CA GLY A 73 -6.04 -8.93 20.46
C GLY A 73 -4.86 -8.30 19.72
N PRO A 74 -4.17 -9.03 18.84
CA PRO A 74 -3.10 -8.47 18.06
C PRO A 74 -3.60 -7.36 17.15
N THR A 75 -2.76 -6.38 16.90
CA THR A 75 -3.01 -5.40 15.85
C THR A 75 -3.31 -6.10 14.52
N GLY A 76 -4.35 -5.65 13.84
CA GLY A 76 -4.67 -6.16 12.51
C GLY A 76 -3.42 -6.03 11.61
N VAL A 77 -3.21 -7.02 10.75
CA VAL A 77 -2.12 -6.91 9.77
C VAL A 77 -2.38 -5.67 8.92
N ALA A 78 -1.33 -4.90 8.64
CA ALA A 78 -1.41 -3.82 7.68
C ALA A 78 -2.02 -4.37 6.39
N GLY A 79 -3.00 -3.66 5.84
CA GLY A 79 -3.58 -4.04 4.55
C GLY A 79 -2.46 -4.22 3.53
N THR A 80 -2.58 -5.24 2.69
CA THR A 80 -1.74 -5.35 1.50
C THR A 80 -1.89 -4.04 0.73
N GLY A 81 -0.76 -3.40 0.38
CA GLY A 81 -0.75 -2.06 -0.19
C GLY A 81 -1.71 -1.87 -1.36
N ALA A 82 -2.10 -0.65 -1.60
CA ALA A 82 -2.96 -0.30 -2.71
C ALA A 82 -2.21 -0.47 -4.04
N ILE A 83 -2.88 -1.04 -5.04
CA ILE A 83 -2.45 -0.99 -6.43
C ILE A 83 -3.22 0.12 -7.12
N ILE A 84 -2.49 1.08 -7.66
CA ILE A 84 -3.05 2.22 -8.38
C ILE A 84 -2.87 1.95 -9.87
N PRO A 85 -3.95 1.68 -10.62
CA PRO A 85 -3.89 1.44 -12.05
C PRO A 85 -3.88 2.75 -12.82
N PHE A 86 -3.13 2.79 -13.91
CA PHE A 86 -3.14 3.86 -14.89
C PHE A 86 -3.46 3.31 -16.27
N ALA A 87 -4.24 4.03 -17.03
CA ALA A 87 -4.54 3.70 -18.42
C ALA A 87 -4.79 4.98 -19.23
N SER A 88 -4.27 5.04 -20.44
CA SER A 88 -4.37 6.24 -21.27
C SER A 88 -5.77 6.49 -21.84
N GLY A 89 -6.61 5.45 -21.91
CA GLY A 89 -7.93 5.51 -22.54
C GLY A 89 -7.87 5.70 -24.06
N LEU A 90 -7.11 6.65 -24.53
CA LEU A 90 -6.82 6.92 -25.93
C LEU A 90 -5.32 6.73 -26.20
N PRO A 91 -4.91 6.51 -27.47
CA PRO A 91 -3.51 6.48 -27.83
C PRO A 91 -2.81 7.78 -27.48
N VAL A 92 -1.63 7.69 -26.90
CA VAL A 92 -0.75 8.82 -26.62
C VAL A 92 0.33 8.94 -27.69
N SER A 93 0.76 10.16 -27.96
CA SER A 93 1.86 10.45 -28.88
C SER A 93 3.10 10.86 -28.09
N LEU A 94 4.20 10.15 -28.30
CA LEU A 94 5.49 10.43 -27.67
C LEU A 94 6.47 10.87 -28.74
N THR A 95 7.14 11.99 -28.52
CA THR A 95 8.11 12.51 -29.50
C THR A 95 9.52 12.48 -28.95
N THR A 96 10.49 12.41 -29.87
CA THR A 96 11.90 12.65 -29.58
C THR A 96 12.37 13.88 -30.35
N ILE A 97 13.41 14.54 -29.88
CA ILE A 97 13.95 15.77 -30.45
C ILE A 97 15.43 15.59 -30.84
N ALA A 98 16.03 16.62 -31.44
CA ALA A 98 17.42 16.66 -31.79
C ALA A 98 18.32 16.23 -30.62
N GLY A 99 19.34 15.41 -30.91
CA GLY A 99 20.16 14.79 -29.87
C GLY A 99 19.56 13.54 -29.24
N GLY A 100 18.38 13.04 -29.70
CA GLY A 100 17.73 11.84 -29.19
C GLY A 100 17.06 12.02 -27.82
N LEU A 101 16.98 13.25 -27.35
CA LEU A 101 16.34 13.57 -26.08
C LEU A 101 14.82 13.42 -26.15
N ALA A 102 14.20 13.29 -25.00
CA ALA A 102 12.75 13.26 -24.90
C ALA A 102 12.15 14.59 -25.38
N GLY A 103 11.17 14.48 -26.27
CA GLY A 103 10.37 15.59 -26.73
C GLY A 103 9.13 15.80 -25.85
N LEU A 104 7.96 15.84 -26.48
CA LEU A 104 6.69 15.98 -25.75
C LEU A 104 6.34 14.67 -25.05
N PRO A 105 6.19 14.69 -23.73
CA PRO A 105 5.74 13.54 -22.95
C PRO A 105 4.22 13.35 -23.05
N ALA A 106 3.73 12.26 -22.49
CA ALA A 106 2.30 12.05 -22.23
C ALA A 106 2.06 11.82 -20.74
N PHE A 107 1.03 12.45 -20.23
CA PHE A 107 0.54 12.26 -18.87
C PHE A 107 -0.59 11.25 -18.91
N VAL A 108 -0.53 10.22 -18.07
CA VAL A 108 -1.50 9.12 -18.09
C VAL A 108 -2.21 9.05 -16.75
N GLY A 109 -3.53 9.06 -16.80
CA GLY A 109 -4.41 8.99 -15.65
C GLY A 109 -5.19 7.67 -15.57
N PHE A 110 -6.42 7.76 -15.10
CA PHE A 110 -7.33 6.62 -14.86
C PHE A 110 -8.34 6.49 -16.01
N GLY A 111 -7.89 6.02 -17.16
CA GLY A 111 -8.72 5.91 -18.37
C GLY A 111 -8.70 7.19 -19.22
N SER A 112 -7.75 8.08 -18.99
CA SER A 112 -7.55 9.31 -19.76
C SER A 112 -6.09 9.69 -19.83
N SER A 113 -5.74 10.53 -20.81
CA SER A 113 -4.37 10.98 -21.00
C SER A 113 -4.34 12.37 -21.64
N ALA A 114 -3.24 13.07 -21.48
CA ALA A 114 -2.95 14.31 -22.19
C ALA A 114 -1.54 14.34 -22.71
N GLN A 115 -1.36 15.00 -23.85
CA GLN A 115 -0.05 15.33 -24.39
C GLN A 115 0.56 16.47 -23.58
N GLY A 116 1.83 16.34 -23.17
CA GLY A 116 2.56 17.45 -22.60
C GLY A 116 2.76 18.56 -23.63
N LEU A 117 2.62 19.80 -23.22
CA LEU A 117 2.77 20.96 -24.11
C LEU A 117 4.20 21.48 -24.19
N THR A 118 5.06 21.05 -23.29
CA THR A 118 6.46 21.45 -23.26
C THR A 118 7.36 20.21 -23.35
N LEU A 119 8.57 20.42 -23.83
CA LEU A 119 9.59 19.37 -23.83
C LEU A 119 9.83 18.87 -22.40
N LEU A 120 10.10 17.58 -22.30
CA LEU A 120 10.38 16.97 -21.00
C LEU A 120 11.71 17.50 -20.44
N GLY A 121 11.60 18.34 -19.41
CA GLY A 121 12.74 18.87 -18.66
C GLY A 121 12.99 18.11 -17.36
N THR A 122 13.75 18.72 -16.48
CA THR A 122 14.00 18.18 -15.12
C THR A 122 12.80 18.29 -14.22
N THR A 123 11.89 19.23 -14.50
CA THR A 123 10.59 19.39 -13.80
C THR A 123 9.49 19.64 -14.84
N ILE A 124 8.28 19.31 -14.45
CA ILE A 124 7.07 19.55 -15.24
C ILE A 124 6.21 20.54 -14.46
N ASP A 125 5.96 21.72 -15.05
CA ASP A 125 4.97 22.65 -14.53
C ASP A 125 3.67 22.46 -15.33
N ILE A 126 2.61 22.06 -14.64
CA ILE A 126 1.28 21.90 -15.24
C ILE A 126 0.44 23.18 -15.14
N THR A 127 1.01 24.27 -14.62
CA THR A 127 0.37 25.58 -14.63
C THR A 127 0.41 26.14 -16.04
N ASN A 128 -0.68 26.08 -16.75
CA ASN A 128 -0.76 26.63 -18.10
C ASN A 128 -1.59 27.91 -18.13
N ALA A 129 -1.04 28.92 -18.77
CA ALA A 129 -1.72 30.20 -19.02
C ALA A 129 -3.01 30.06 -19.87
N SER A 130 -3.16 28.97 -20.61
CA SER A 130 -4.34 28.69 -21.46
C SER A 130 -5.38 27.78 -20.81
N GLY A 131 -5.22 27.35 -19.57
CA GLY A 131 -6.25 26.62 -18.80
C GLY A 131 -6.62 25.22 -19.31
N THR A 132 -5.84 24.62 -20.21
CA THR A 132 -6.17 23.36 -20.90
C THR A 132 -5.43 22.13 -20.37
N LEU A 133 -4.54 22.26 -19.39
CA LEU A 133 -3.88 21.10 -18.81
C LEU A 133 -4.80 20.43 -17.80
N SER A 134 -5.30 19.30 -18.20
CA SER A 134 -5.99 18.38 -17.28
C SER A 134 -5.01 17.87 -16.24
N ASN A 135 -5.41 17.94 -15.00
CA ASN A 135 -4.62 17.45 -13.88
C ASN A 135 -4.74 15.92 -13.80
N PHE A 136 -3.71 15.19 -14.20
CA PHE A 136 -3.65 13.73 -14.13
C PHE A 136 -2.94 13.21 -12.86
N ALA A 137 -2.56 14.12 -11.98
CA ALA A 137 -1.98 13.75 -10.70
C ALA A 137 -3.07 13.35 -9.70
N PHE A 138 -2.86 12.27 -8.98
CA PHE A 138 -3.67 11.93 -7.82
C PHE A 138 -2.91 12.30 -6.54
N GLN A 139 -3.66 12.50 -5.46
CA GLN A 139 -3.10 12.84 -4.16
C GLN A 139 -3.06 11.60 -3.26
N VAL A 140 -1.91 11.37 -2.64
CA VAL A 140 -1.72 10.28 -1.68
C VAL A 140 -2.41 10.66 -0.37
N PRO A 141 -3.41 9.88 0.09
CA PRO A 141 -4.19 10.27 1.27
C PRO A 141 -3.46 10.06 2.58
N ARG A 142 -2.49 9.15 2.63
CA ARG A 142 -1.68 8.83 3.81
C ARG A 142 -0.23 8.58 3.41
N ALA A 143 0.69 8.69 4.34
CA ALA A 143 2.07 8.30 4.09
C ALA A 143 2.15 6.80 3.75
N GLY A 144 3.10 6.45 2.91
CA GLY A 144 3.29 5.07 2.45
C GLY A 144 4.65 4.89 1.79
N ILE A 145 4.88 3.70 1.28
CA ILE A 145 6.11 3.33 0.58
C ILE A 145 5.75 2.78 -0.79
N ILE A 146 6.29 3.36 -1.85
CA ILE A 146 6.22 2.76 -3.19
C ILE A 146 7.09 1.51 -3.19
N THR A 147 6.48 0.36 -3.46
CA THR A 147 7.14 -0.95 -3.41
C THR A 147 7.36 -1.57 -4.78
N SER A 148 6.51 -1.25 -5.74
CA SER A 148 6.68 -1.70 -7.12
C SER A 148 6.03 -0.74 -8.11
N PHE A 149 6.55 -0.75 -9.32
CA PHE A 149 6.02 0.02 -10.44
C PHE A 149 6.19 -0.79 -11.72
N SER A 150 5.13 -0.97 -12.49
CA SER A 150 5.15 -1.63 -13.78
C SER A 150 4.50 -0.76 -14.85
N ALA A 151 4.99 -0.85 -16.07
CA ALA A 151 4.48 -0.07 -17.20
C ALA A 151 4.43 -0.92 -18.46
N PHE A 152 3.48 -0.58 -19.33
CA PHE A 152 3.19 -1.26 -20.57
C PHE A 152 2.85 -0.24 -21.66
N PHE A 153 3.27 -0.53 -22.89
CA PHE A 153 2.95 0.28 -24.06
C PHE A 153 2.67 -0.62 -25.26
N SER A 154 1.67 -0.27 -26.05
CA SER A 154 1.32 -0.98 -27.27
C SER A 154 1.19 0.00 -28.42
N THR A 155 1.95 -0.19 -29.48
CA THR A 155 1.94 0.70 -30.65
C THR A 155 0.63 0.61 -31.43
N THR A 156 0.10 1.76 -31.85
CA THR A 156 -1.12 1.84 -32.66
C THR A 156 -0.85 2.25 -34.11
N VAL A 157 0.37 2.64 -34.41
CA VAL A 157 0.80 3.08 -35.74
C VAL A 157 2.08 2.31 -36.12
N ALA A 158 2.13 1.82 -37.35
CA ALA A 158 3.35 1.24 -37.92
C ALA A 158 4.42 2.32 -38.11
N LEU A 159 5.66 1.97 -37.86
CA LEU A 159 6.77 2.92 -37.83
C LEU A 159 8.02 2.27 -38.42
N SER A 160 8.78 3.01 -39.21
CA SER A 160 10.07 2.57 -39.74
C SER A 160 11.21 3.34 -39.08
N LEU A 161 12.03 2.61 -38.32
CA LEU A 161 13.15 3.15 -37.54
C LEU A 161 14.50 2.64 -38.08
N VAL A 162 14.66 2.69 -39.39
CA VAL A 162 15.89 2.19 -40.04
C VAL A 162 17.13 2.95 -39.52
N GLY A 163 18.07 2.19 -38.94
CA GLY A 163 19.29 2.76 -38.37
C GLY A 163 19.07 3.57 -37.07
N SER A 164 17.87 3.52 -36.49
CA SER A 164 17.53 4.22 -35.26
C SER A 164 16.85 3.28 -34.26
N THR A 165 17.02 3.60 -32.99
CA THR A 165 16.38 2.89 -31.87
C THR A 165 15.64 3.90 -31.00
N VAL A 166 14.37 3.63 -30.76
CA VAL A 166 13.54 4.43 -29.83
C VAL A 166 13.26 3.62 -28.59
N THR A 167 13.53 4.21 -27.44
CA THR A 167 13.22 3.63 -26.13
C THR A 167 12.06 4.39 -25.49
N ILE A 168 10.97 3.68 -25.26
CA ILE A 168 9.82 4.22 -24.49
C ILE A 168 10.15 4.11 -23.01
N ARG A 169 9.83 5.15 -22.27
CA ARG A 169 10.13 5.30 -20.84
C ARG A 169 8.87 5.65 -20.07
N ALA A 170 8.77 5.12 -18.86
CA ALA A 170 7.74 5.49 -17.91
C ALA A 170 8.38 5.90 -16.59
N GLN A 171 7.88 6.95 -15.96
CA GLN A 171 8.39 7.44 -14.69
C GLN A 171 7.31 8.09 -13.86
N ILE A 172 7.39 7.94 -12.55
CA ILE A 172 6.52 8.64 -11.60
C ILE A 172 7.15 9.98 -11.25
N TYR A 173 6.36 11.01 -11.32
CA TYR A 173 6.69 12.37 -10.91
C TYR A 173 5.87 12.73 -9.67
N GLN A 174 6.43 13.57 -8.81
CA GLN A 174 5.79 14.01 -7.57
C GLN A 174 5.81 15.52 -7.40
N SER A 175 4.79 16.02 -6.70
CA SER A 175 4.78 17.35 -6.09
C SER A 175 4.51 17.18 -4.60
N VAL A 176 5.49 17.46 -3.77
CA VAL A 176 5.42 17.30 -2.30
C VAL A 176 4.85 18.54 -1.61
N THR A 177 4.84 19.66 -2.29
CA THR A 177 4.19 20.90 -1.88
C THR A 177 2.92 21.08 -2.71
N PRO A 178 1.85 21.70 -2.18
CA PRO A 178 0.63 21.89 -2.95
C PRO A 178 0.82 22.96 -4.04
N ASN A 179 1.60 22.63 -5.06
CA ASN A 179 1.84 23.43 -6.26
C ASN A 179 1.68 22.56 -7.51
N ASN A 180 1.85 23.15 -8.67
CA ASN A 180 1.70 22.47 -9.96
C ASN A 180 3.04 22.05 -10.60
N VAL A 181 4.13 22.10 -9.84
CA VAL A 181 5.46 21.70 -10.31
C VAL A 181 5.76 20.29 -9.83
N PHE A 182 6.06 19.41 -10.76
CA PHE A 182 6.37 17.99 -10.50
C PHE A 182 7.81 17.70 -10.83
N SER A 183 8.48 16.97 -9.94
CA SER A 183 9.84 16.46 -10.14
C SER A 183 9.81 14.92 -10.25
N PRO A 184 10.73 14.32 -11.03
CA PRO A 184 10.79 12.87 -11.13
C PRO A 184 11.21 12.24 -9.80
N ILE A 185 10.57 11.15 -9.45
CA ILE A 185 11.01 10.34 -8.31
C ILE A 185 12.18 9.49 -8.76
N ALA A 186 13.33 9.66 -8.10
CA ALA A 186 14.50 8.83 -8.36
C ALA A 186 14.20 7.35 -8.12
N GLY A 187 14.71 6.48 -8.99
CA GLY A 187 14.48 5.03 -8.88
C GLY A 187 13.16 4.54 -9.49
N THR A 188 12.29 5.41 -10.02
CA THR A 188 11.04 5.00 -10.69
C THR A 188 11.11 5.03 -12.22
N LEU A 189 12.26 5.27 -12.81
CA LEU A 189 12.40 5.26 -14.26
C LEU A 189 12.45 3.84 -14.80
N ILE A 190 11.50 3.50 -15.67
CA ILE A 190 11.46 2.24 -16.42
C ILE A 190 11.82 2.56 -17.89
N ASN A 191 12.78 1.87 -18.44
CA ASN A 191 12.95 1.76 -19.88
C ASN A 191 12.18 0.51 -20.32
N LEU A 192 11.15 0.71 -21.11
CA LEU A 192 10.33 -0.41 -21.60
C LEU A 192 11.09 -1.24 -22.63
N THR A 193 10.92 -2.54 -22.56
CA THR A 193 11.59 -3.50 -23.45
C THR A 193 10.55 -4.30 -24.26
N PRO A 194 10.90 -4.70 -25.48
CA PRO A 194 12.10 -4.35 -26.23
C PRO A 194 12.13 -2.86 -26.65
N SER A 195 13.30 -2.27 -26.88
CA SER A 195 13.37 -0.97 -27.56
C SER A 195 12.92 -1.13 -29.02
N LEU A 196 12.30 -0.10 -29.58
CA LEU A 196 11.78 -0.10 -30.93
C LEU A 196 12.92 0.16 -31.94
N SER A 197 13.12 -0.74 -32.91
CA SER A 197 14.10 -0.58 -33.97
C SER A 197 13.63 -1.30 -35.24
N GLY A 198 14.10 -0.84 -36.39
CA GLY A 198 13.70 -1.42 -37.68
C GLY A 198 12.24 -1.12 -38.04
N VAL A 199 11.55 -2.07 -38.60
CA VAL A 199 10.13 -1.93 -38.99
C VAL A 199 9.24 -2.39 -37.81
N ILE A 200 8.48 -1.47 -37.29
CA ILE A 200 7.60 -1.69 -36.15
C ILE A 200 6.17 -1.89 -36.67
N SER A 201 5.53 -2.99 -36.26
CA SER A 201 4.14 -3.27 -36.57
C SER A 201 3.20 -2.62 -35.58
N ILE A 202 1.95 -2.42 -36.00
CA ILE A 202 0.85 -2.10 -35.09
C ILE A 202 0.70 -3.25 -34.09
N GLY A 203 0.48 -2.92 -32.81
CA GLY A 203 0.34 -3.90 -31.74
C GLY A 203 1.67 -4.41 -31.18
N THR A 204 2.81 -3.80 -31.53
CA THR A 204 4.08 -4.14 -30.88
C THR A 204 4.00 -3.78 -29.39
N LEU A 205 4.32 -4.78 -28.55
CA LEU A 205 4.19 -4.69 -27.09
C LEU A 205 5.54 -4.40 -26.44
N LEU A 206 5.52 -3.46 -25.52
CA LEU A 206 6.68 -3.09 -24.69
C LEU A 206 6.24 -3.10 -23.23
N ASN A 207 7.08 -3.60 -22.36
CA ASN A 207 6.79 -3.63 -20.93
C ASN A 207 8.06 -3.46 -20.10
N GLY A 208 7.86 -3.19 -18.82
CA GLY A 208 8.91 -3.13 -17.84
C GLY A 208 8.34 -3.06 -16.42
N SER A 209 9.13 -3.51 -15.46
CA SER A 209 8.73 -3.48 -14.06
C SER A 209 9.92 -3.23 -13.15
N LEU A 210 9.65 -2.55 -12.05
CA LEU A 210 10.55 -2.35 -10.92
C LEU A 210 9.87 -2.95 -9.69
N THR A 211 10.57 -3.83 -8.99
CA THR A 211 10.10 -4.48 -7.77
C THR A 211 11.11 -4.25 -6.65
N GLY A 212 10.67 -4.43 -5.39
CA GLY A 212 11.55 -4.23 -4.24
C GLY A 212 11.94 -2.77 -4.02
N LEU A 213 11.15 -1.83 -4.53
CA LEU A 213 11.35 -0.41 -4.26
C LEU A 213 11.06 -0.12 -2.78
N ASN A 214 11.77 0.86 -2.24
CA ASN A 214 11.56 1.36 -0.88
C ASN A 214 11.58 2.90 -0.90
N ILE A 215 10.59 3.48 -1.60
CA ILE A 215 10.54 4.92 -1.83
C ILE A 215 9.42 5.50 -0.98
N PRO A 216 9.74 6.27 0.08
CA PRO A 216 8.71 6.85 0.93
C PRO A 216 7.97 7.97 0.20
N VAL A 217 6.67 8.01 0.40
CA VAL A 217 5.80 9.11 -0.02
C VAL A 217 5.03 9.62 1.20
N THR A 218 4.96 10.92 1.34
CA THR A 218 4.24 11.57 2.44
C THR A 218 2.76 11.76 2.08
N ALA A 219 1.91 11.87 3.10
CA ALA A 219 0.52 12.26 2.89
C ALA A 219 0.44 13.58 2.12
N GLN A 220 -0.59 13.73 1.31
CA GLN A 220 -0.87 14.87 0.44
C GLN A 220 0.12 15.07 -0.73
N THR A 221 1.17 14.25 -0.86
CA THR A 221 2.00 14.23 -2.07
C THR A 221 1.12 13.94 -3.28
N ARG A 222 1.31 14.70 -4.35
CA ARG A 222 0.64 14.43 -5.63
C ARG A 222 1.57 13.63 -6.51
N LEU A 223 1.08 12.55 -7.10
CA LEU A 223 1.83 11.67 -7.99
C LEU A 223 1.24 11.72 -9.39
N MET A 224 2.09 11.72 -10.39
CA MET A 224 1.71 11.76 -11.80
C MET A 224 2.55 10.76 -12.59
N LEU A 225 1.90 10.00 -13.46
CA LEU A 225 2.58 9.08 -14.38
C LEU A 225 2.90 9.78 -15.69
N VAL A 226 4.17 9.70 -16.08
CA VAL A 226 4.69 10.34 -17.30
C VAL A 226 5.31 9.28 -18.20
N PHE A 227 4.84 9.20 -19.44
CA PHE A 227 5.50 8.47 -20.52
C PHE A 227 6.31 9.42 -21.39
N SER A 228 7.45 8.95 -21.86
CA SER A 228 8.34 9.70 -22.76
C SER A 228 9.08 8.74 -23.70
N ALA A 229 9.69 9.28 -24.73
CA ALA A 229 10.52 8.53 -25.66
C ALA A 229 11.89 9.17 -25.81
N THR A 230 12.93 8.38 -25.94
CA THR A 230 14.29 8.81 -26.32
C THR A 230 14.75 8.03 -27.54
N ALA A 231 15.62 8.60 -28.35
CA ALA A 231 16.13 7.96 -29.55
C ALA A 231 17.65 7.95 -29.59
N SER A 232 18.21 6.96 -30.29
CA SER A 232 19.61 6.86 -30.65
C SER A 232 19.74 6.39 -32.09
N GLY A 233 20.85 6.67 -32.74
CA GLY A 233 21.10 6.26 -34.13
C GLY A 233 20.96 7.41 -35.12
N LEU A 234 20.57 7.10 -36.38
CA LEU A 234 20.58 8.03 -37.49
C LEU A 234 19.44 9.05 -37.46
N SER A 235 18.21 8.62 -37.13
CA SER A 235 17.05 9.51 -37.02
C SER A 235 16.71 9.74 -35.56
N LEU A 236 16.90 10.95 -35.07
CA LEU A 236 16.66 11.33 -33.68
C LEU A 236 15.29 12.00 -33.46
N LEU A 237 14.62 12.38 -34.55
CA LEU A 237 13.26 12.95 -34.53
C LEU A 237 12.27 11.84 -34.88
N ASN A 238 11.55 11.37 -33.89
CA ASN A 238 10.57 10.30 -34.04
C ASN A 238 9.29 10.63 -33.30
N THR A 239 8.21 10.06 -33.78
CA THR A 239 6.91 10.08 -33.09
C THR A 239 6.42 8.65 -32.98
N VAL A 240 6.14 8.21 -31.74
CA VAL A 240 5.58 6.90 -31.46
C VAL A 240 4.21 7.09 -30.85
N VAL A 241 3.22 6.41 -31.42
CA VAL A 241 1.82 6.48 -30.97
C VAL A 241 1.38 5.12 -30.45
N GLY A 242 0.74 5.11 -29.27
CA GLY A 242 0.28 3.85 -28.68
C GLY A 242 -0.54 4.03 -27.42
N TYR A 243 -1.10 2.93 -26.94
CA TYR A 243 -1.75 2.86 -25.65
C TYR A 243 -0.73 2.67 -24.55
N ALA A 244 -0.86 3.44 -23.51
CA ALA A 244 0.00 3.38 -22.33
C ALA A 244 -0.80 2.95 -21.09
N SER A 245 -0.24 2.06 -20.30
CA SER A 245 -0.81 1.67 -19.00
C SER A 245 0.28 1.38 -17.99
N ALA A 246 -0.07 1.43 -16.72
CA ALA A 246 0.87 1.13 -15.63
C ALA A 246 0.15 0.73 -14.36
N GLY A 247 0.91 0.14 -13.42
CA GLY A 247 0.46 -0.15 -12.07
C GLY A 247 1.52 0.30 -11.06
N LEU A 248 1.09 1.00 -10.02
CA LEU A 248 1.91 1.46 -8.92
C LEU A 248 1.41 0.85 -7.62
N SER A 249 2.30 0.19 -6.85
CA SER A 249 1.96 -0.33 -5.52
C SER A 249 2.51 0.59 -4.43
N ILE A 250 1.63 0.95 -3.48
CA ILE A 250 1.97 1.75 -2.30
C ILE A 250 1.46 0.99 -1.06
N ASN A 251 2.36 0.69 -0.13
CA ASN A 251 2.07 0.04 1.15
C ASN A 251 2.02 1.06 2.29
#